data_a8bfd167738674e142c7ada52149257e
#
_entry.id   a8bfd167738674e142c7ada52149257e
#
_cell.length_a   1.000
_cell.length_b   1.000
_cell.length_c   1.000
_cell.angle_alpha   90.00
_cell.angle_beta   90.00
_cell.angle_gamma   90.00
#
_symmetry.space_group_name_H-M   'P 1'
#
loop_
_entity.id
_entity.type
_entity.pdbx_description
1 polymer ?
#
loop_
_entity_poly.entity_id
_entity_poly.type
_entity_poly.pdbx_seq_one_letter_code
_entity_poly.pdbx_strand_id
1 'polypeptide(L)'
;MNLSVVIITHNEEASLGRTLESVQPLVSDGKGEIIVVDSGSTDRTVEVAKSFAARVFIEEWKGYAAQKNSAIDKAIGDWVLSLDADEEVDRDLQQALGDTVEGLERVAARKQANAHDQTVEDARSEVDYHINTTLDGGFSGLWVPRKNQFLGRWLRHGGFWPDPKLRFFRRGSGRFEDRAVHEDVRLDGKTGQIRYGSLIHHSYPMLSDYIEHMNRYSSLGAEMVVAKGKVRFSVINILARPLATFVYNYLLRLGFLDGREGLLLHLYHAAYVSWKYAKAWELSRKQP
;
A
#
# COMPACT_ATOMS: atom_id res chain seq x y z
N MET A 1 -1.50 -17.34 -17.70
CA MET A 1 -0.86 -16.71 -16.49
C MET A 1 -1.98 -16.11 -15.67
N ASN A 2 -2.06 -16.38 -14.39
CA ASN A 2 -3.21 -15.95 -13.62
C ASN A 2 -2.78 -14.94 -12.54
N LEU A 3 -3.62 -13.94 -12.31
CA LEU A 3 -3.44 -12.96 -11.24
C LEU A 3 -4.21 -13.38 -9.98
N SER A 4 -3.56 -13.39 -8.83
CA SER A 4 -4.23 -13.46 -7.53
C SER A 4 -4.24 -12.07 -6.88
N VAL A 5 -5.42 -11.50 -6.68
CA VAL A 5 -5.60 -10.32 -5.85
C VAL A 5 -5.79 -10.78 -4.41
N VAL A 6 -4.94 -10.33 -3.50
CA VAL A 6 -4.97 -10.72 -2.09
C VAL A 6 -5.25 -9.52 -1.20
N ILE A 7 -6.24 -9.65 -0.31
CA ILE A 7 -6.71 -8.57 0.56
C ILE A 7 -6.86 -9.13 1.99
N ILE A 8 -6.46 -8.35 2.99
CA ILE A 8 -6.78 -8.63 4.39
C ILE A 8 -7.85 -7.68 4.88
N THR A 9 -8.77 -8.17 5.73
CA THR A 9 -9.91 -7.38 6.19
C THR A 9 -10.20 -7.55 7.68
N HIS A 10 -10.76 -6.49 8.28
CA HIS A 10 -11.42 -6.53 9.57
C HIS A 10 -12.38 -5.36 9.72
N ASN A 11 -13.70 -5.60 9.64
CA ASN A 11 -14.76 -4.60 9.69
C ASN A 11 -14.63 -3.50 8.61
N GLU A 12 -14.62 -3.94 7.34
CA GLU A 12 -14.39 -3.10 6.16
C GLU A 12 -15.61 -3.07 5.22
N GLU A 13 -16.83 -3.26 5.73
CA GLU A 13 -18.04 -3.28 4.89
C GLU A 13 -18.23 -2.00 4.06
N ALA A 14 -17.76 -0.86 4.57
CA ALA A 14 -17.90 0.44 3.93
C ALA A 14 -16.93 0.67 2.77
N SER A 15 -15.77 0.03 2.77
CA SER A 15 -14.65 0.26 1.83
C SER A 15 -14.45 -0.89 0.85
N LEU A 16 -14.54 -2.13 1.32
CA LEU A 16 -14.18 -3.34 0.59
C LEU A 16 -14.90 -3.47 -0.77
N GLY A 17 -16.18 -3.07 -0.85
CA GLY A 17 -16.95 -3.17 -2.11
C GLY A 17 -16.28 -2.42 -3.27
N ARG A 18 -15.80 -1.20 -3.04
CA ARG A 18 -15.11 -0.39 -4.06
C ARG A 18 -13.78 -1.02 -4.47
N THR A 19 -13.02 -1.51 -3.50
CA THR A 19 -11.75 -2.22 -3.76
C THR A 19 -11.99 -3.43 -4.65
N LEU A 20 -12.97 -4.26 -4.33
CA LEU A 20 -13.32 -5.45 -5.10
C LEU A 20 -13.84 -5.11 -6.50
N GLU A 21 -14.70 -4.11 -6.64
CA GLU A 21 -15.20 -3.63 -7.93
C GLU A 21 -14.04 -3.18 -8.84
N SER A 22 -13.06 -2.48 -8.27
CA SER A 22 -11.91 -1.97 -9.03
C SER A 22 -10.99 -3.05 -9.56
N VAL A 23 -10.99 -4.25 -8.99
CA VAL A 23 -10.12 -5.36 -9.44
C VAL A 23 -10.85 -6.41 -10.28
N GLN A 24 -12.17 -6.35 -10.36
CA GLN A 24 -12.97 -7.30 -11.17
C GLN A 24 -12.48 -7.42 -12.62
N PRO A 25 -12.18 -6.32 -13.35
CA PRO A 25 -11.69 -6.41 -14.72
C PRO A 25 -10.37 -7.18 -14.88
N LEU A 26 -9.56 -7.25 -13.82
CA LEU A 26 -8.28 -7.94 -13.82
C LEU A 26 -8.39 -9.46 -13.62
N VAL A 27 -9.49 -9.93 -13.02
CA VAL A 27 -9.66 -11.34 -12.63
C VAL A 27 -10.83 -12.05 -13.33
N SER A 28 -11.71 -11.29 -14.02
CA SER A 28 -12.82 -11.84 -14.78
C SER A 28 -12.36 -12.73 -15.93
N ASP A 29 -13.29 -13.51 -16.50
CA ASP A 29 -13.06 -14.39 -17.66
C ASP A 29 -11.95 -15.42 -17.46
N GLY A 30 -11.75 -15.88 -16.21
CA GLY A 30 -10.73 -16.87 -15.88
C GLY A 30 -9.30 -16.32 -15.84
N LYS A 31 -9.12 -14.99 -15.85
CA LYS A 31 -7.80 -14.33 -15.80
C LYS A 31 -7.17 -14.37 -14.41
N GLY A 32 -7.97 -14.61 -13.35
CA GLY A 32 -7.43 -14.62 -11.99
C GLY A 32 -8.44 -14.97 -10.91
N GLU A 33 -8.08 -14.67 -9.68
CA GLU A 33 -8.88 -14.88 -8.48
C GLU A 33 -8.76 -13.73 -7.50
N ILE A 34 -9.76 -13.60 -6.60
CA ILE A 34 -9.72 -12.73 -5.44
C ILE A 34 -9.67 -13.58 -4.18
N ILE A 35 -8.74 -13.28 -3.29
CA ILE A 35 -8.57 -13.92 -2.00
C ILE A 35 -8.73 -12.86 -0.91
N VAL A 36 -9.65 -13.11 0.01
CA VAL A 36 -9.86 -12.26 1.18
C VAL A 36 -9.56 -13.08 2.44
N VAL A 37 -8.63 -12.60 3.26
CA VAL A 37 -8.36 -13.16 4.58
C VAL A 37 -8.93 -12.20 5.62
N ASP A 38 -10.01 -12.63 6.25
CA ASP A 38 -10.77 -11.85 7.23
C ASP A 38 -10.38 -12.21 8.65
N SER A 39 -10.20 -11.20 9.51
CA SER A 39 -9.75 -11.36 10.89
C SER A 39 -10.90 -11.41 11.90
N GLY A 40 -12.05 -11.98 11.51
CA GLY A 40 -13.21 -12.11 12.36
C GLY A 40 -14.09 -10.86 12.38
N SER A 41 -14.39 -10.30 11.20
CA SER A 41 -15.33 -9.18 11.05
C SER A 41 -16.72 -9.52 11.64
N THR A 42 -17.31 -8.53 12.28
CA THR A 42 -18.66 -8.60 12.89
C THR A 42 -19.71 -7.84 12.09
N ASP A 43 -19.30 -7.09 11.08
CA ASP A 43 -20.13 -6.40 10.10
C ASP A 43 -20.34 -7.25 8.83
N ARG A 44 -20.80 -6.65 7.74
CA ARG A 44 -21.09 -7.37 6.49
C ARG A 44 -19.88 -7.56 5.58
N THR A 45 -18.66 -7.36 6.07
CA THR A 45 -17.42 -7.50 5.28
C THR A 45 -17.34 -8.83 4.53
N VAL A 46 -17.60 -9.94 5.23
CA VAL A 46 -17.56 -11.30 4.64
C VAL A 46 -18.63 -11.50 3.58
N GLU A 47 -19.83 -10.94 3.79
CA GLU A 47 -20.93 -11.00 2.81
C GLU A 47 -20.57 -10.21 1.54
N VAL A 48 -20.01 -9.01 1.71
CA VAL A 48 -19.51 -8.19 0.61
C VAL A 48 -18.44 -8.96 -0.18
N ALA A 49 -17.45 -9.53 0.48
CA ALA A 49 -16.40 -10.30 -0.21
C ALA A 49 -16.99 -11.46 -1.04
N LYS A 50 -17.92 -12.23 -0.49
CA LYS A 50 -18.57 -13.35 -1.17
C LYS A 50 -19.41 -12.92 -2.38
N SER A 51 -20.02 -11.73 -2.34
CA SER A 51 -20.83 -11.21 -3.46
C SER A 51 -19.98 -10.93 -4.72
N PHE A 52 -18.67 -10.74 -4.56
CA PHE A 52 -17.70 -10.61 -5.65
C PHE A 52 -16.99 -11.93 -6.01
N ALA A 53 -17.55 -13.07 -5.61
CA ALA A 53 -16.98 -14.40 -5.81
C ALA A 53 -15.55 -14.56 -5.25
N ALA A 54 -15.19 -13.78 -4.22
CA ALA A 54 -13.89 -13.93 -3.56
C ALA A 54 -13.81 -15.24 -2.76
N ARG A 55 -12.65 -15.87 -2.75
CA ARG A 55 -12.31 -16.96 -1.85
C ARG A 55 -12.03 -16.37 -0.46
N VAL A 56 -12.95 -16.55 0.48
CA VAL A 56 -12.85 -15.96 1.82
C VAL A 56 -12.32 -16.98 2.81
N PHE A 57 -11.32 -16.58 3.60
CA PHE A 57 -10.75 -17.35 4.70
C PHE A 57 -10.85 -16.53 5.98
N ILE A 58 -11.43 -17.12 7.03
CA ILE A 58 -11.53 -16.48 8.34
C ILE A 58 -10.39 -17.03 9.21
N GLU A 59 -9.54 -16.13 9.71
CA GLU A 59 -8.37 -16.46 10.53
C GLU A 59 -8.24 -15.50 11.69
N GLU A 60 -7.67 -15.96 12.80
CA GLU A 60 -7.32 -15.05 13.89
C GLU A 60 -6.28 -14.03 13.46
N TRP A 61 -6.32 -12.84 14.06
CA TRP A 61 -5.36 -11.78 13.80
C TRP A 61 -3.94 -12.17 14.22
N LYS A 62 -3.00 -12.12 13.31
CA LYS A 62 -1.59 -12.52 13.49
C LYS A 62 -0.61 -11.35 13.37
N GLY A 63 -1.10 -10.13 13.19
CA GLY A 63 -0.31 -8.97 12.78
C GLY A 63 -0.35 -8.77 11.25
N TYR A 64 -0.12 -7.53 10.81
CA TYR A 64 -0.30 -7.16 9.41
C TYR A 64 0.54 -8.00 8.44
N ALA A 65 1.85 -8.12 8.69
CA ALA A 65 2.73 -8.88 7.81
C ALA A 65 2.36 -10.36 7.73
N ALA A 66 2.09 -11.00 8.87
CA ALA A 66 1.70 -12.41 8.91
C ALA A 66 0.34 -12.66 8.25
N GLN A 67 -0.62 -11.74 8.41
CA GLN A 67 -1.93 -11.84 7.79
C GLN A 67 -1.83 -11.69 6.27
N LYS A 68 -1.08 -10.68 5.77
CA LYS A 68 -0.81 -10.50 4.34
C LYS A 68 -0.07 -11.70 3.74
N ASN A 69 0.91 -12.23 4.44
CA ASN A 69 1.61 -13.45 4.00
C ASN A 69 0.69 -14.67 3.96
N SER A 70 -0.23 -14.80 4.93
CA SER A 70 -1.24 -15.86 4.89
C SER A 70 -2.14 -15.76 3.66
N ALA A 71 -2.51 -14.54 3.25
CA ALA A 71 -3.26 -14.33 2.01
C ALA A 71 -2.44 -14.70 0.76
N ILE A 72 -1.16 -14.33 0.71
CA ILE A 72 -0.23 -14.71 -0.37
C ILE A 72 -0.06 -16.22 -0.46
N ASP A 73 -0.01 -16.95 0.65
CA ASP A 73 0.13 -18.40 0.68
C ASP A 73 -1.06 -19.14 0.05
N LYS A 74 -2.22 -18.51 0.00
CA LYS A 74 -3.44 -19.04 -0.62
C LYS A 74 -3.55 -18.73 -2.10
N ALA A 75 -2.67 -17.85 -2.63
CA ALA A 75 -2.64 -17.47 -4.03
C ALA A 75 -2.18 -18.64 -4.92
N ILE A 76 -2.90 -18.87 -6.03
CA ILE A 76 -2.55 -19.85 -7.02
C ILE A 76 -2.07 -19.23 -8.34
N GLY A 77 -2.33 -17.94 -8.55
CA GLY A 77 -1.86 -17.20 -9.72
C GLY A 77 -0.34 -17.07 -9.76
N ASP A 78 0.21 -16.83 -10.93
CA ASP A 78 1.65 -16.60 -11.12
C ASP A 78 2.10 -15.24 -10.59
N TRP A 79 1.16 -14.29 -10.56
CA TRP A 79 1.35 -12.94 -10.04
C TRP A 79 0.40 -12.66 -8.90
N VAL A 80 0.86 -11.84 -7.97
CA VAL A 80 0.10 -11.39 -6.80
C VAL A 80 -0.03 -9.87 -6.86
N LEU A 81 -1.25 -9.37 -6.71
CA LEU A 81 -1.54 -7.98 -6.40
C LEU A 81 -2.05 -7.91 -4.95
N SER A 82 -1.25 -7.35 -4.06
CA SER A 82 -1.62 -7.20 -2.65
C SER A 82 -2.19 -5.82 -2.41
N LEU A 83 -3.44 -5.75 -1.94
CA LEU A 83 -4.14 -4.50 -1.64
C LEU A 83 -4.60 -4.46 -0.18
N ASP A 84 -4.72 -3.25 0.34
CA ASP A 84 -5.46 -2.99 1.56
C ASP A 84 -6.97 -2.83 1.22
N ALA A 85 -7.87 -3.07 2.16
CA ALA A 85 -9.32 -3.10 1.92
C ALA A 85 -9.92 -1.73 1.51
N ASP A 86 -9.15 -0.66 1.66
CA ASP A 86 -9.47 0.73 1.33
C ASP A 86 -8.63 1.28 0.15
N GLU A 87 -7.93 0.40 -0.58
CA GLU A 87 -7.18 0.74 -1.79
C GLU A 87 -7.97 0.35 -3.05
N GLU A 88 -8.13 1.27 -3.98
CA GLU A 88 -8.83 1.13 -5.24
C GLU A 88 -7.84 1.23 -6.41
N VAL A 89 -7.97 0.35 -7.39
CA VAL A 89 -7.15 0.36 -8.62
C VAL A 89 -7.80 1.33 -9.61
N ASP A 90 -7.13 2.43 -9.98
CA ASP A 90 -7.68 3.34 -10.99
C ASP A 90 -7.64 2.71 -12.40
N ARG A 91 -8.41 3.28 -13.35
CA ARG A 91 -8.56 2.71 -14.70
C ARG A 91 -7.24 2.58 -15.44
N ASP A 92 -6.36 3.55 -15.30
CA ASP A 92 -5.07 3.55 -15.98
C ASP A 92 -4.19 2.43 -15.40
N LEU A 93 -4.27 2.17 -14.09
CA LEU A 93 -3.57 1.05 -13.44
C LEU A 93 -4.19 -0.30 -13.83
N GLN A 94 -5.52 -0.39 -13.93
CA GLN A 94 -6.18 -1.61 -14.44
C GLN A 94 -5.63 -1.99 -15.81
N GLN A 95 -5.59 -1.01 -16.74
CA GLN A 95 -5.05 -1.23 -18.07
C GLN A 95 -3.57 -1.62 -18.01
N ALA A 96 -2.74 -0.85 -17.29
CA ALA A 96 -1.30 -1.13 -17.20
C ALA A 96 -0.98 -2.52 -16.63
N LEU A 97 -1.70 -2.97 -15.61
CA LEU A 97 -1.53 -4.30 -15.03
C LEU A 97 -2.02 -5.40 -15.98
N GLY A 98 -3.18 -5.20 -16.63
CA GLY A 98 -3.72 -6.13 -17.61
C GLY A 98 -2.75 -6.35 -18.77
N ASP A 99 -2.32 -5.26 -19.41
CA ASP A 99 -1.37 -5.30 -20.53
C ASP A 99 -0.02 -5.90 -20.12
N THR A 100 0.44 -5.62 -18.89
CA THR A 100 1.67 -6.20 -18.35
C THR A 100 1.55 -7.72 -18.22
N VAL A 101 0.47 -8.23 -17.62
CA VAL A 101 0.24 -9.66 -17.45
C VAL A 101 0.15 -10.37 -18.82
N GLU A 102 -0.68 -9.84 -19.73
CA GLU A 102 -0.84 -10.39 -21.07
C GLU A 102 0.46 -10.34 -21.90
N GLY A 103 1.22 -9.25 -21.81
CA GLY A 103 2.50 -9.11 -22.48
C GLY A 103 3.53 -10.12 -21.98
N LEU A 104 3.59 -10.35 -20.66
CA LEU A 104 4.46 -11.37 -20.07
C LEU A 104 4.08 -12.79 -20.51
N GLU A 105 2.78 -13.08 -20.65
CA GLU A 105 2.30 -14.36 -21.21
C GLU A 105 2.79 -14.56 -22.64
N ARG A 106 2.61 -13.53 -23.47
CA ARG A 106 3.07 -13.55 -24.87
C ARG A 106 4.58 -13.79 -24.97
N VAL A 107 5.37 -13.12 -24.14
CA VAL A 107 6.82 -13.32 -24.06
C VAL A 107 7.18 -14.74 -23.63
N ALA A 108 6.50 -15.28 -22.61
CA ALA A 108 6.75 -16.64 -22.11
C ALA A 108 6.40 -17.71 -23.17
N ALA A 109 5.23 -17.61 -23.79
CA ALA A 109 4.78 -18.54 -24.83
C ALA A 109 5.72 -18.57 -26.04
N ARG A 110 6.22 -17.41 -26.48
CA ARG A 110 7.13 -17.29 -27.61
C ARG A 110 8.52 -17.85 -27.31
N LYS A 111 9.03 -17.68 -26.09
CA LYS A 111 10.27 -18.33 -25.65
C LYS A 111 10.17 -19.85 -25.67
N GLN A 112 9.02 -20.43 -25.27
CA GLN A 112 8.80 -21.89 -25.33
C GLN A 112 8.70 -22.40 -26.75
N ALA A 113 8.17 -21.61 -27.66
CA ALA A 113 8.03 -21.96 -29.07
C ALA A 113 9.33 -21.82 -29.89
N ASN A 114 10.46 -21.45 -29.28
CA ASN A 114 11.72 -21.10 -29.99
C ASN A 114 11.51 -20.08 -31.12
N ALA A 115 10.47 -19.25 -31.00
CA ALA A 115 10.16 -18.24 -32.00
C ALA A 115 11.23 -17.12 -31.93
N HIS A 116 11.89 -16.92 -33.05
CA HIS A 116 12.91 -15.90 -33.20
C HIS A 116 12.26 -14.58 -33.60
N ASP A 117 12.55 -13.56 -32.84
CA ASP A 117 12.86 -12.20 -33.09
C ASP A 117 11.79 -11.11 -32.92
N GLN A 118 11.23 -10.60 -33.97
CA GLN A 118 10.48 -9.31 -34.01
C GLN A 118 9.26 -9.32 -33.10
N THR A 119 8.54 -10.43 -33.04
CA THR A 119 7.30 -10.54 -32.29
C THR A 119 7.50 -10.62 -30.76
N VAL A 120 8.69 -11.05 -30.29
CA VAL A 120 9.07 -11.03 -28.87
C VAL A 120 9.42 -9.61 -28.46
N GLU A 121 10.10 -8.85 -29.34
CA GLU A 121 10.44 -7.44 -29.13
C GLU A 121 9.19 -6.56 -29.10
N ASP A 122 8.20 -6.79 -29.99
CA ASP A 122 6.93 -6.07 -29.97
C ASP A 122 6.19 -6.28 -28.65
N ALA A 123 6.10 -7.54 -28.17
CA ALA A 123 5.46 -7.82 -26.87
C ALA A 123 6.23 -7.20 -25.69
N ARG A 124 7.57 -7.13 -25.77
CA ARG A 124 8.38 -6.44 -24.77
C ARG A 124 8.13 -4.93 -24.79
N SER A 125 8.05 -4.33 -25.96
CA SER A 125 7.81 -2.89 -26.13
C SER A 125 6.47 -2.48 -25.53
N GLU A 126 5.42 -3.30 -25.67
CA GLU A 126 4.12 -3.06 -25.03
C GLU A 126 4.24 -3.04 -23.50
N VAL A 127 4.95 -4.01 -22.91
CA VAL A 127 5.17 -4.06 -21.45
C VAL A 127 6.04 -2.88 -21.00
N ASP A 128 7.11 -2.56 -21.74
CA ASP A 128 8.03 -1.45 -21.43
C ASP A 128 7.33 -0.08 -21.52
N TYR A 129 6.24 0.05 -22.29
CA TYR A 129 5.43 1.26 -22.30
C TYR A 129 4.78 1.54 -20.94
N HIS A 130 4.28 0.51 -20.26
CA HIS A 130 3.57 0.65 -18.99
C HIS A 130 4.49 0.66 -17.78
N ILE A 131 5.71 0.14 -17.90
CA ILE A 131 6.65 0.00 -16.78
C ILE A 131 8.00 0.65 -17.07
N ASN A 132 8.60 1.24 -16.04
CA ASN A 132 9.94 1.80 -16.10
C ASN A 132 10.97 0.75 -15.68
N THR A 133 11.24 -0.21 -16.58
CA THR A 133 12.30 -1.22 -16.39
C THR A 133 12.73 -1.72 -17.76
N THR A 134 13.98 -2.17 -17.89
CA THR A 134 14.42 -2.91 -19.06
C THR A 134 14.17 -4.39 -18.85
N LEU A 135 13.41 -5.03 -19.73
CA LEU A 135 13.05 -6.44 -19.63
C LEU A 135 14.23 -7.41 -19.89
N ASP A 136 15.45 -6.93 -20.09
CA ASP A 136 16.64 -7.74 -20.38
C ASP A 136 17.00 -8.80 -19.32
N GLY A 137 16.22 -8.94 -18.29
CA GLY A 137 16.39 -9.95 -17.25
C GLY A 137 15.14 -10.36 -16.52
N GLY A 138 13.96 -9.88 -16.97
CA GLY A 138 12.71 -10.05 -16.25
C GLY A 138 12.69 -9.22 -14.96
N PHE A 139 11.50 -8.92 -14.47
CA PHE A 139 11.30 -8.33 -13.16
C PHE A 139 10.51 -9.28 -12.27
N SER A 140 10.67 -9.13 -10.96
CA SER A 140 9.95 -9.92 -9.95
C SER A 140 8.84 -9.12 -9.28
N GLY A 141 8.82 -7.80 -9.42
CA GLY A 141 7.76 -6.95 -8.88
C GLY A 141 7.78 -5.52 -9.36
N LEU A 142 6.67 -4.83 -9.16
CA LEU A 142 6.43 -3.46 -9.60
C LEU A 142 6.02 -2.58 -8.42
N TRP A 143 6.67 -1.42 -8.35
CA TRP A 143 6.25 -0.32 -7.51
C TRP A 143 5.08 0.40 -8.17
N VAL A 144 4.00 0.52 -7.42
CA VAL A 144 2.75 1.15 -7.86
C VAL A 144 2.60 2.47 -7.12
N PRO A 145 2.46 3.61 -7.83
CA PRO A 145 2.18 4.90 -7.20
C PRO A 145 0.85 4.86 -6.44
N ARG A 146 0.77 5.55 -5.29
CA ARG A 146 -0.43 5.58 -4.46
C ARG A 146 -0.88 7.02 -4.19
N LYS A 147 -2.13 7.31 -4.53
CA LYS A 147 -2.83 8.58 -4.30
C LYS A 147 -3.49 8.54 -2.92
N ASN A 148 -2.86 9.11 -1.91
CA ASN A 148 -3.46 9.18 -0.58
C ASN A 148 -4.52 10.27 -0.52
N GLN A 149 -5.73 9.92 -0.06
CA GLN A 149 -6.83 10.85 0.15
C GLN A 149 -6.96 11.21 1.62
N PHE A 150 -7.22 12.47 1.88
CA PHE A 150 -7.52 13.00 3.20
C PHE A 150 -8.77 13.88 3.10
N LEU A 151 -9.82 13.55 3.85
CA LEU A 151 -11.13 14.21 3.80
C LEU A 151 -11.69 14.31 2.36
N GLY A 152 -11.52 13.23 1.57
CA GLY A 152 -11.99 13.15 0.18
C GLY A 152 -11.12 13.85 -0.86
N ARG A 153 -10.00 14.50 -0.45
CA ARG A 153 -9.08 15.18 -1.36
C ARG A 153 -7.81 14.37 -1.56
N TRP A 154 -7.41 14.17 -2.83
CA TRP A 154 -6.09 13.66 -3.15
C TRP A 154 -5.00 14.68 -2.80
N LEU A 155 -4.07 14.29 -1.94
CA LEU A 155 -2.92 15.09 -1.53
C LEU A 155 -1.77 14.91 -2.53
N ARG A 156 -1.39 15.98 -3.20
CA ARG A 156 -0.33 15.98 -4.23
C ARG A 156 1.01 16.48 -3.71
N HIS A 157 1.00 17.26 -2.66
CA HIS A 157 2.15 18.01 -2.16
C HIS A 157 2.50 17.58 -0.74
N GLY A 158 3.42 18.29 -0.10
CA GLY A 158 3.82 17.97 1.27
C GLY A 158 4.54 16.62 1.44
N GLY A 159 4.83 15.91 0.34
CA GLY A 159 5.49 14.60 0.35
C GLY A 159 4.57 13.40 0.37
N PHE A 160 3.30 13.60 0.07
CA PHE A 160 2.30 12.54 -0.02
C PHE A 160 2.17 11.92 -1.42
N TRP A 161 2.75 12.57 -2.44
CA TRP A 161 2.80 12.06 -3.80
C TRP A 161 4.20 12.23 -4.40
N PRO A 162 4.66 11.25 -5.21
CA PRO A 162 4.18 9.87 -5.25
C PRO A 162 4.53 9.13 -3.95
N ASP A 163 3.71 8.16 -3.56
CA ASP A 163 3.95 7.25 -2.43
C ASP A 163 4.00 5.83 -2.98
N PRO A 164 5.08 5.43 -3.68
CA PRO A 164 5.14 4.14 -4.34
C PRO A 164 5.13 3.00 -3.34
N LYS A 165 4.34 1.97 -3.63
CA LYS A 165 4.26 0.73 -2.85
C LYS A 165 4.56 -0.46 -3.74
N LEU A 166 5.34 -1.41 -3.24
CA LEU A 166 5.55 -2.68 -3.92
C LEU A 166 4.32 -3.57 -3.69
N ARG A 167 3.39 -3.54 -4.64
CA ARG A 167 2.08 -4.18 -4.51
C ARG A 167 1.86 -5.31 -5.52
N PHE A 168 2.55 -5.28 -6.65
CA PHE A 168 2.45 -6.29 -7.69
C PHE A 168 3.77 -7.04 -7.80
N PHE A 169 3.75 -8.37 -7.64
CA PHE A 169 4.97 -9.19 -7.67
C PHE A 169 4.69 -10.65 -8.03
N ARG A 170 5.72 -11.33 -8.50
CA ARG A 170 5.66 -12.74 -8.85
C ARG A 170 5.44 -13.57 -7.58
N ARG A 171 4.50 -14.53 -7.65
CA ARG A 171 4.26 -15.46 -6.55
C ARG A 171 5.54 -16.20 -6.18
N GLY A 172 5.84 -16.26 -4.89
CA GLY A 172 7.06 -16.87 -4.37
C GLY A 172 8.27 -15.94 -4.31
N SER A 173 8.25 -14.76 -4.98
CA SER A 173 9.37 -13.80 -4.94
C SER A 173 9.23 -12.73 -3.87
N GLY A 174 8.01 -12.47 -3.37
CA GLY A 174 7.73 -11.39 -2.43
C GLY A 174 7.10 -11.88 -1.12
N ARG A 175 7.54 -11.29 0.00
CA ARG A 175 6.99 -11.53 1.34
C ARG A 175 6.98 -10.24 2.14
N PHE A 176 5.94 -10.03 2.93
CA PHE A 176 5.90 -8.93 3.90
C PHE A 176 6.83 -9.24 5.08
N GLU A 177 7.70 -8.29 5.42
CA GLU A 177 8.52 -8.37 6.62
C GLU A 177 7.77 -7.80 7.82
N ASP A 178 7.88 -8.47 8.96
CA ASP A 178 7.32 -7.99 10.22
C ASP A 178 8.18 -6.84 10.75
N ARG A 179 7.71 -5.61 10.51
CA ARG A 179 8.32 -4.39 11.03
C ARG A 179 7.32 -3.68 11.94
N ALA A 180 7.82 -3.13 13.03
CA ALA A 180 6.97 -2.55 14.09
C ALA A 180 6.07 -1.39 13.63
N VAL A 181 6.38 -0.70 12.51
CA VAL A 181 5.65 0.53 12.10
C VAL A 181 5.26 0.54 10.62
N HIS A 182 6.02 -0.12 9.73
CA HIS A 182 5.71 -0.16 8.29
C HIS A 182 6.08 -1.53 7.75
N GLU A 183 5.09 -2.25 7.26
CA GLU A 183 5.33 -3.49 6.55
C GLU A 183 5.78 -3.16 5.13
N ASP A 184 6.96 -3.62 4.78
CA ASP A 184 7.45 -3.56 3.41
C ASP A 184 7.53 -4.97 2.84
N VAL A 185 7.32 -5.10 1.54
CA VAL A 185 7.57 -6.36 0.84
C VAL A 185 9.05 -6.48 0.58
N ARG A 186 9.66 -7.52 1.15
CA ARG A 186 10.96 -7.98 0.69
C ARG A 186 10.75 -8.80 -0.58
N LEU A 187 11.46 -8.44 -1.62
CA LEU A 187 11.37 -9.09 -2.92
C LEU A 187 12.74 -9.62 -3.35
N ASP A 188 12.75 -10.86 -3.80
CA ASP A 188 13.91 -11.45 -4.44
C ASP A 188 13.83 -11.22 -5.96
N GLY A 189 14.77 -10.40 -6.48
CA GLY A 189 14.86 -10.07 -7.89
C GLY A 189 14.76 -8.58 -8.21
N LYS A 190 14.69 -8.28 -9.51
CA LYS A 190 14.62 -6.89 -10.00
C LYS A 190 13.21 -6.33 -9.84
N THR A 191 13.11 -5.03 -9.59
CA THR A 191 11.83 -4.31 -9.55
C THR A 191 11.76 -3.29 -10.68
N GLY A 192 10.53 -3.07 -11.17
CA GLY A 192 10.18 -1.94 -12.02
C GLY A 192 9.23 -1.00 -11.31
N GLN A 193 8.77 0.02 -12.01
CA GLN A 193 7.78 0.97 -11.52
C GLN A 193 6.71 1.19 -12.60
N ILE A 194 5.45 1.17 -12.21
CA ILE A 194 4.32 1.56 -13.06
C ILE A 194 4.47 3.03 -13.46
N ARG A 195 4.35 3.33 -14.76
CA ARG A 195 4.42 4.69 -15.29
C ARG A 195 3.07 5.40 -15.26
N TYR A 196 2.01 4.66 -15.58
CA TYR A 196 0.66 5.19 -15.70
C TYR A 196 -0.27 4.43 -14.77
N GLY A 197 -1.16 5.20 -14.13
CA GLY A 197 -2.08 4.64 -13.15
C GLY A 197 -1.54 4.63 -11.72
N SER A 198 -2.44 4.38 -10.79
CA SER A 198 -2.14 4.44 -9.35
C SER A 198 -3.21 3.74 -8.53
N LEU A 199 -2.84 3.35 -7.32
CA LEU A 199 -3.80 3.02 -6.27
C LEU A 199 -4.40 4.32 -5.70
N ILE A 200 -5.71 4.35 -5.51
CA ILE A 200 -6.41 5.38 -4.77
C ILE A 200 -6.61 4.84 -3.35
N HIS A 201 -5.98 5.46 -2.37
CA HIS A 201 -6.05 5.05 -0.97
C HIS A 201 -6.94 6.01 -0.20
N HIS A 202 -8.08 5.53 0.22
CA HIS A 202 -9.08 6.29 1.00
C HIS A 202 -8.69 6.34 2.49
N SER A 203 -7.48 6.83 2.78
CA SER A 203 -6.80 6.70 4.07
C SER A 203 -7.59 7.25 5.25
N TYR A 204 -8.17 8.43 5.07
CA TYR A 204 -8.84 9.15 6.17
C TYR A 204 -10.06 9.91 5.65
N PRO A 205 -11.22 9.25 5.55
CA PRO A 205 -12.47 9.90 5.15
C PRO A 205 -12.94 10.93 6.18
N MET A 206 -12.64 10.72 7.47
CA MET A 206 -12.98 11.64 8.56
C MET A 206 -11.72 12.08 9.32
N LEU A 207 -11.79 13.27 9.90
CA LEU A 207 -10.71 13.81 10.72
C LEU A 207 -10.49 13.00 12.01
N SER A 208 -11.57 12.46 12.58
CA SER A 208 -11.51 11.57 13.75
C SER A 208 -10.59 10.38 13.52
N ASP A 209 -10.71 9.73 12.34
CA ASP A 209 -9.93 8.54 11.99
C ASP A 209 -8.44 8.88 11.92
N TYR A 210 -8.12 10.02 11.32
CA TYR A 210 -6.74 10.51 11.29
C TYR A 210 -6.18 10.79 12.69
N ILE A 211 -6.96 11.47 13.55
CA ILE A 211 -6.52 11.81 14.92
C ILE A 211 -6.29 10.52 15.72
N GLU A 212 -7.20 9.56 15.64
CA GLU A 212 -7.07 8.27 16.33
C GLU A 212 -5.83 7.51 15.85
N HIS A 213 -5.64 7.43 14.54
CA HIS A 213 -4.46 6.80 13.94
C HIS A 213 -3.16 7.49 14.41
N MET A 214 -3.09 8.82 14.36
CA MET A 214 -1.92 9.56 14.82
C MET A 214 -1.69 9.42 16.34
N ASN A 215 -2.76 9.30 17.13
CA ASN A 215 -2.64 9.03 18.55
C ASN A 215 -1.99 7.66 18.82
N ARG A 216 -2.45 6.60 18.13
CA ARG A 216 -1.87 5.25 18.21
C ARG A 216 -0.41 5.24 17.76
N TYR A 217 -0.10 5.81 16.60
CA TYR A 217 1.25 5.85 16.04
C TYR A 217 2.22 6.70 16.86
N SER A 218 1.74 7.78 17.49
CA SER A 218 2.58 8.56 18.41
C SER A 218 2.95 7.75 19.67
N SER A 219 2.10 6.84 20.14
CA SER A 219 2.39 5.95 21.25
C SER A 219 3.44 4.90 20.86
N LEU A 220 3.26 4.21 19.73
CA LEU A 220 4.26 3.27 19.21
C LEU A 220 5.61 3.95 18.96
N GLY A 221 5.59 5.14 18.35
CA GLY A 221 6.78 5.93 18.12
C GLY A 221 7.47 6.38 19.43
N ALA A 222 6.71 6.62 20.48
CA ALA A 222 7.24 6.96 21.80
C ALA A 222 7.98 5.76 22.44
N GLU A 223 7.40 4.56 22.36
CA GLU A 223 8.03 3.31 22.81
C GLU A 223 9.37 3.06 22.09
N MET A 224 9.41 3.25 20.77
CA MET A 224 10.64 3.13 19.98
C MET A 224 11.71 4.16 20.39
N VAL A 225 11.30 5.36 20.80
CA VAL A 225 12.23 6.40 21.28
C VAL A 225 12.78 6.01 22.66
N VAL A 226 11.93 5.53 23.56
CA VAL A 226 12.34 5.08 24.92
C VAL A 226 13.23 3.85 24.87
N ALA A 227 12.98 2.91 23.93
CA ALA A 227 13.82 1.73 23.73
C ALA A 227 15.28 2.08 23.38
N LYS A 228 15.54 3.30 22.85
CA LYS A 228 16.89 3.79 22.54
C LYS A 228 17.61 4.43 23.75
N GLY A 229 16.94 4.52 24.90
CA GLY A 229 17.49 5.06 26.12
C GLY A 229 16.60 6.11 26.80
N LYS A 230 17.06 6.60 27.96
CA LYS A 230 16.29 7.53 28.80
C LYS A 230 16.01 8.87 28.11
N VAL A 231 14.75 9.26 28.06
CA VAL A 231 14.28 10.48 27.37
C VAL A 231 14.09 11.61 28.38
N ARG A 232 14.82 12.72 28.17
CA ARG A 232 14.63 13.96 28.95
C ARG A 232 13.59 14.86 28.26
N PHE A 233 12.88 15.65 29.05
CA PHE A 233 12.02 16.70 28.50
C PHE A 233 12.84 17.69 27.64
N SER A 234 12.37 17.94 26.44
CA SER A 234 13.06 18.83 25.50
C SER A 234 12.07 19.75 24.79
N VAL A 235 12.19 21.05 25.06
CA VAL A 235 11.39 22.08 24.36
C VAL A 235 11.61 22.03 22.84
N ILE A 236 12.82 21.70 22.41
CA ILE A 236 13.13 21.52 20.97
C ILE A 236 12.28 20.42 20.36
N ASN A 237 12.17 19.26 21.04
CA ASN A 237 11.39 18.14 20.54
C ASN A 237 9.87 18.39 20.58
N ILE A 238 9.42 19.19 21.55
CA ILE A 238 7.98 19.47 21.77
C ILE A 238 7.48 20.64 20.92
N LEU A 239 8.31 21.65 20.64
CA LEU A 239 7.89 22.85 19.91
C LEU A 239 8.68 23.05 18.59
N ALA A 240 10.02 23.07 18.65
CA ALA A 240 10.81 23.43 17.48
C ALA A 240 10.73 22.37 16.36
N ARG A 241 10.80 21.07 16.68
CA ARG A 241 10.64 20.00 15.69
C ARG A 241 9.28 19.96 15.02
N PRO A 242 8.15 20.01 15.74
CA PRO A 242 6.82 20.12 15.12
C PRO A 242 6.70 21.34 14.21
N LEU A 243 7.17 22.50 14.65
CA LEU A 243 7.15 23.72 13.84
C LEU A 243 8.00 23.55 12.57
N ALA A 244 9.20 23.03 12.70
CA ALA A 244 10.07 22.75 11.54
C ALA A 244 9.43 21.72 10.58
N THR A 245 8.78 20.68 11.10
CA THR A 245 8.03 19.70 10.29
C THR A 245 6.89 20.36 9.53
N PHE A 246 6.12 21.23 10.19
CA PHE A 246 5.05 22.00 9.55
C PHE A 246 5.59 22.90 8.44
N VAL A 247 6.58 23.75 8.76
CA VAL A 247 7.20 24.65 7.78
C VAL A 247 7.76 23.89 6.59
N TYR A 248 8.48 22.80 6.84
CA TYR A 248 9.07 21.99 5.77
C TYR A 248 8.01 21.39 4.86
N ASN A 249 7.00 20.70 5.42
CA ASN A 249 6.00 20.01 4.60
C ASN A 249 4.99 20.97 3.98
N TYR A 250 4.49 21.94 4.74
CA TYR A 250 3.45 22.86 4.30
C TYR A 250 3.97 23.94 3.36
N LEU A 251 5.13 24.58 3.71
CA LEU A 251 5.70 25.64 2.89
C LEU A 251 6.70 25.13 1.87
N LEU A 252 7.78 24.45 2.31
CA LEU A 252 8.88 24.08 1.41
C LEU A 252 8.53 22.95 0.43
N ARG A 253 7.68 22.00 0.84
CA ARG A 253 7.14 20.93 -0.01
C ARG A 253 5.78 21.27 -0.60
N LEU A 254 5.40 22.56 -0.58
CA LEU A 254 4.19 23.11 -1.22
C LEU A 254 2.86 22.51 -0.72
N GLY A 255 2.81 21.97 0.49
CA GLY A 255 1.58 21.39 1.06
C GLY A 255 0.39 22.36 1.11
N PHE A 256 0.63 23.69 1.07
CA PHE A 256 -0.40 24.72 0.98
C PHE A 256 -1.21 24.67 -0.33
N LEU A 257 -0.66 24.08 -1.39
CA LEU A 257 -1.36 23.89 -2.66
C LEU A 257 -2.48 22.83 -2.57
N ASP A 258 -2.45 21.98 -1.54
CA ASP A 258 -3.52 21.03 -1.27
C ASP A 258 -4.69 21.67 -0.48
N GLY A 259 -4.73 23.00 -0.37
CA GLY A 259 -5.85 23.76 0.17
C GLY A 259 -6.05 23.56 1.67
N ARG A 260 -7.31 23.57 2.12
CA ARG A 260 -7.69 23.45 3.54
C ARG A 260 -7.30 22.08 4.10
N GLU A 261 -7.43 21.04 3.31
CA GLU A 261 -7.10 19.66 3.66
C GLU A 261 -5.58 19.54 3.88
N GLY A 262 -4.76 20.17 3.04
CA GLY A 262 -3.31 20.26 3.21
C GLY A 262 -2.93 20.99 4.51
N LEU A 263 -3.59 22.11 4.82
CA LEU A 263 -3.35 22.82 6.08
C LEU A 263 -3.64 21.94 7.30
N LEU A 264 -4.83 21.34 7.33
CA LEU A 264 -5.25 20.46 8.44
C LEU A 264 -4.30 19.29 8.62
N LEU A 265 -3.97 18.60 7.53
CA LEU A 265 -3.06 17.46 7.57
C LEU A 265 -1.71 17.83 8.17
N HIS A 266 -1.05 18.87 7.63
CA HIS A 266 0.29 19.25 8.09
C HIS A 266 0.30 19.82 9.50
N LEU A 267 -0.77 20.51 9.92
CA LEU A 267 -0.93 20.96 11.29
C LEU A 267 -1.04 19.79 12.27
N TYR A 268 -1.91 18.83 11.98
CA TYR A 268 -2.08 17.67 12.85
C TYR A 268 -0.89 16.70 12.79
N HIS A 269 -0.22 16.61 11.64
CA HIS A 269 1.03 15.85 11.55
C HIS A 269 2.15 16.49 12.41
N ALA A 270 2.23 17.81 12.47
CA ALA A 270 3.13 18.51 13.39
C ALA A 270 2.76 18.23 14.86
N ALA A 271 1.47 18.24 15.19
CA ALA A 271 1.00 17.86 16.53
C ALA A 271 1.38 16.42 16.88
N TYR A 272 1.24 15.46 15.95
CA TYR A 272 1.70 14.08 16.11
C TYR A 272 3.18 14.00 16.51
N VAL A 273 4.05 14.80 15.86
CA VAL A 273 5.48 14.84 16.21
C VAL A 273 5.68 15.31 17.66
N SER A 274 4.92 16.31 18.11
CA SER A 274 4.94 16.76 19.51
C SER A 274 4.47 15.66 20.47
N TRP A 275 3.33 15.03 20.18
CA TRP A 275 2.76 13.95 21.00
C TRP A 275 3.73 12.78 21.18
N LYS A 276 4.41 12.38 20.11
CA LYS A 276 5.40 11.30 20.19
C LYS A 276 6.48 11.56 21.23
N TYR A 277 7.06 12.75 21.25
CA TYR A 277 8.11 13.09 22.21
C TYR A 277 7.59 13.39 23.62
N ALA A 278 6.38 13.94 23.73
CA ALA A 278 5.72 14.14 25.02
C ALA A 278 5.41 12.80 25.70
N LYS A 279 4.84 11.85 24.94
CA LYS A 279 4.57 10.48 25.41
C LYS A 279 5.86 9.73 25.76
N ALA A 280 6.92 9.88 24.96
CA ALA A 280 8.21 9.27 25.25
C ALA A 280 8.80 9.78 26.57
N TRP A 281 8.71 11.07 26.83
CA TRP A 281 9.12 11.65 28.12
C TRP A 281 8.26 11.14 29.29
N GLU A 282 6.93 11.08 29.11
CA GLU A 282 6.01 10.52 30.11
C GLU A 282 6.36 9.08 30.47
N LEU A 283 6.56 8.22 29.45
CA LEU A 283 6.95 6.81 29.63
C LEU A 283 8.28 6.68 30.37
N SER A 284 9.27 7.52 30.03
CA SER A 284 10.58 7.50 30.69
C SER A 284 10.54 7.92 32.17
N ARG A 285 9.49 8.60 32.63
CA ARG A 285 9.29 8.95 34.04
C ARG A 285 8.70 7.79 34.85
N LYS A 286 7.99 6.89 34.20
CA LYS A 286 7.34 5.72 34.82
C LYS A 286 8.28 4.52 34.93
N GLN A 287 9.41 4.55 34.24
CA GLN A 287 10.46 3.53 34.40
C GLN A 287 11.39 3.95 35.56
N PRO A 288 11.55 3.12 36.59
CA PRO A 288 12.40 3.40 37.77
C PRO A 288 13.89 3.53 37.43
#